data_d2195b57bfb2475e2c21491c0291eca5
#
_entry.id   d2195b57bfb2475e2c21491c0291eca5
#
_cell.length_a   1.000
_cell.length_b   1.000
_cell.length_c   1.000
_cell.angle_alpha   90.00
_cell.angle_beta   90.00
_cell.angle_gamma   90.00
#
_symmetry.space_group_name_H-M   'P 1'
#
loop_
_entity.id
_entity.type
_entity.pdbx_description
1 polymer ?
#
loop_
_entity_poly.entity_id
_entity_poly.type
_entity_poly.pdbx_seq_one_letter_code
_entity_poly.pdbx_strand_id
1 'polypeptide(L)'
;MAKILCVLYPDPVNGYPKTYARDEIPNITVYDNGQTAPTPKAIDFKPGELLGSVSGELGLRKYLEGLGHEFIVTSDKEGPDSEFEKHLPDAEIIISQPFWPAYLGPERLAKAKKLKLALTAGIGSDHVDLESAIKHGVTVAEVTGSNSISVSEHAVMMILSLVRNYIPAHEWAEKGGWNIADCVERSYDVEGMHVGTVAAGRIGLAILKRMKPFDVHLHYYARHRLSKEEEEELGLTFHENVEDMVKVCDVVTINAPLHPETHHMFDEAMIKKMKRGAYIVNTARAEICDRDAIVRAVESGHLAGYAGDVWNPQPAPADHPWRTMPWNGMTPHMSGTSLSGQARYTAGTREILECWFEGRPIREDYVIVDGGKLAGTGALSYTVLEHHHHHH
;
A
#
# COMPACT_ATOMS: atom_id res chain seq x y z
N MET A 1 -15.39 28.67 8.70
CA MET A 1 -14.43 27.98 9.58
C MET A 1 -14.85 26.53 9.77
N ALA A 2 -13.94 25.61 9.56
CA ALA A 2 -14.20 24.19 9.75
C ALA A 2 -13.30 23.63 10.86
N LYS A 3 -13.77 22.58 11.52
CA LYS A 3 -12.95 21.80 12.45
C LYS A 3 -12.43 20.57 11.70
N ILE A 4 -11.11 20.43 11.67
CA ILE A 4 -10.42 19.36 10.96
C ILE A 4 -9.70 18.49 11.96
N LEU A 5 -10.07 17.22 12.01
CA LEU A 5 -9.51 16.23 12.92
C LEU A 5 -8.60 15.30 12.13
N CYS A 6 -7.32 15.33 12.46
CA CYS A 6 -6.29 14.57 11.76
C CYS A 6 -5.71 13.51 12.68
N VAL A 7 -5.76 12.26 12.25
CA VAL A 7 -5.20 11.12 12.98
C VAL A 7 -3.92 10.70 12.27
N LEU A 8 -2.80 10.82 12.96
CA LEU A 8 -1.49 10.47 12.43
C LEU A 8 -0.78 9.45 13.31
N TYR A 9 0.20 8.79 12.72
CA TYR A 9 1.05 7.84 13.41
C TYR A 9 1.77 8.52 14.58
N PRO A 10 2.03 7.80 15.68
CA PRO A 10 2.81 8.36 16.79
C PRO A 10 4.22 8.77 16.37
N ASP A 11 4.82 9.68 17.11
CA ASP A 11 6.18 10.12 16.90
C ASP A 11 7.16 8.94 16.89
N PRO A 12 8.28 9.06 16.15
CA PRO A 12 9.31 8.02 16.14
C PRO A 12 9.83 7.71 17.55
N VAL A 13 10.01 6.43 17.86
CA VAL A 13 10.48 5.97 19.19
C VAL A 13 11.81 6.64 19.59
N ASN A 14 12.71 6.82 18.61
CA ASN A 14 14.03 7.43 18.85
C ASN A 14 14.06 8.93 18.56
N GLY A 15 12.88 9.56 18.40
CA GLY A 15 12.79 10.96 18.02
C GLY A 15 13.07 11.18 16.54
N TYR A 16 12.90 12.43 16.10
CA TYR A 16 13.17 12.78 14.72
C TYR A 16 14.66 12.87 14.46
N PRO A 17 15.15 12.40 13.31
CA PRO A 17 16.57 12.54 12.98
C PRO A 17 16.94 14.00 12.80
N LYS A 18 18.15 14.37 13.23
CA LYS A 18 18.66 15.74 13.07
C LYS A 18 18.96 16.07 11.62
N THR A 19 19.31 15.05 10.83
CA THR A 19 19.67 15.20 9.41
C THR A 19 19.03 14.07 8.64
N TYR A 20 18.76 14.32 7.37
CA TYR A 20 18.26 13.32 6.42
C TYR A 20 19.35 13.00 5.42
N ALA A 21 19.29 11.82 4.83
CA ALA A 21 20.28 11.37 3.87
C ALA A 21 20.31 12.25 2.61
N ARG A 22 19.21 12.94 2.32
CA ARG A 22 19.06 13.78 1.14
C ARG A 22 18.32 15.06 1.49
N ASP A 23 18.68 16.15 0.83
CA ASP A 23 17.99 17.43 1.00
C ASP A 23 16.75 17.55 0.12
N GLU A 24 16.73 16.79 -0.99
CA GLU A 24 15.64 16.82 -1.96
C GLU A 24 15.08 15.43 -2.20
N ILE A 25 13.80 15.37 -2.56
CA ILE A 25 13.14 14.14 -2.97
C ILE A 25 12.92 14.20 -4.48
N PRO A 26 13.67 13.42 -5.29
CA PRO A 26 13.46 13.36 -6.72
C PRO A 26 12.05 12.88 -7.04
N ASN A 27 11.41 13.51 -8.00
CA ASN A 27 10.09 13.12 -8.45
C ASN A 27 9.93 13.43 -9.94
N ILE A 28 9.09 12.64 -10.61
CA ILE A 28 8.65 12.94 -11.97
C ILE A 28 7.28 13.60 -11.90
N THR A 29 6.99 14.48 -12.84
CA THR A 29 5.74 15.24 -12.84
C THR A 29 4.62 14.56 -13.62
N VAL A 30 4.99 13.73 -14.61
CA VAL A 30 4.04 13.00 -15.46
C VAL A 30 4.51 11.55 -15.59
N TYR A 31 3.59 10.62 -15.34
CA TYR A 31 3.83 9.19 -15.53
C TYR A 31 3.44 8.74 -16.94
N ASP A 32 3.92 7.57 -17.37
CA ASP A 32 3.70 7.07 -18.72
C ASP A 32 2.23 6.89 -19.09
N ASN A 33 1.37 6.67 -18.09
CA ASN A 33 -0.07 6.57 -18.30
C ASN A 33 -0.77 7.94 -18.36
N GLY A 34 0.00 9.04 -18.43
CA GLY A 34 -0.53 10.39 -18.46
C GLY A 34 -0.98 10.97 -17.12
N GLN A 35 -0.88 10.19 -16.04
CA GLN A 35 -1.23 10.68 -14.72
C GLN A 35 -0.19 11.69 -14.24
N THR A 36 -0.65 12.85 -13.75
CA THR A 36 0.24 13.87 -13.21
C THR A 36 0.39 13.72 -11.69
N ALA A 37 1.55 14.12 -11.20
CA ALA A 37 1.75 14.22 -9.75
C ALA A 37 0.84 15.31 -9.18
N PRO A 38 0.47 15.21 -7.87
CA PRO A 38 -0.29 16.28 -7.23
C PRO A 38 0.46 17.62 -7.30
N THR A 39 -0.27 18.68 -7.61
CA THR A 39 0.29 20.03 -7.76
C THR A 39 -0.49 21.04 -6.93
N PRO A 40 -0.36 21.03 -5.61
CA PRO A 40 -0.99 22.05 -4.77
C PRO A 40 -0.37 23.41 -5.07
N LYS A 41 -1.12 24.48 -4.78
CA LYS A 41 -0.69 25.85 -5.08
C LYS A 41 0.58 26.25 -4.36
N ALA A 42 0.78 25.76 -3.15
CA ALA A 42 1.99 26.01 -2.40
C ALA A 42 2.32 24.82 -1.51
N ILE A 43 3.50 24.26 -1.71
CA ILE A 43 4.07 23.29 -0.80
C ILE A 43 5.42 23.84 -0.38
N ASP A 44 5.61 23.97 0.93
CA ASP A 44 6.85 24.43 1.53
C ASP A 44 7.19 23.47 2.68
N PHE A 45 7.69 22.30 2.32
CA PHE A 45 8.13 21.31 3.31
C PHE A 45 9.42 20.63 2.88
N LYS A 46 10.20 20.26 3.88
CA LYS A 46 11.44 19.49 3.71
C LYS A 46 11.20 18.04 4.04
N PRO A 47 12.10 17.12 3.62
CA PRO A 47 11.92 15.68 3.91
C PRO A 47 11.57 15.36 5.36
N GLY A 48 12.12 16.09 6.33
CA GLY A 48 11.83 15.88 7.75
C GLY A 48 10.40 16.20 8.17
N GLU A 49 9.76 17.10 7.48
CA GLU A 49 8.37 17.48 7.74
C GLU A 49 7.38 16.49 7.15
N LEU A 50 7.89 15.56 6.32
CA LEU A 50 7.07 14.58 5.63
C LEU A 50 6.92 13.26 6.37
N LEU A 51 7.67 13.04 7.44
CA LEU A 51 7.46 11.84 8.25
C LEU A 51 6.02 11.87 8.76
N GLY A 52 5.20 10.98 8.27
CA GLY A 52 3.76 10.93 8.50
C GLY A 52 3.39 10.73 9.96
N SER A 53 3.76 11.68 10.80
CA SER A 53 3.63 11.66 12.23
C SER A 53 2.99 12.93 12.74
N VAL A 54 2.68 12.96 14.02
CA VAL A 54 2.03 14.11 14.67
C VAL A 54 2.84 15.39 14.52
N SER A 55 4.17 15.32 14.67
CA SER A 55 5.02 16.51 14.56
C SER A 55 5.08 17.09 13.15
N GLY A 56 5.00 16.22 12.15
CA GLY A 56 4.98 16.65 10.76
C GLY A 56 3.65 17.29 10.37
N GLU A 57 2.57 16.91 11.03
CA GLU A 57 1.22 17.46 10.79
C GLU A 57 0.83 17.49 9.31
N LEU A 58 1.49 16.67 8.48
CA LEU A 58 1.36 16.64 7.03
C LEU A 58 1.61 18.01 6.37
N GLY A 59 2.35 18.89 7.02
CA GLY A 59 2.59 20.26 6.54
C GLY A 59 1.33 21.10 6.43
N LEU A 60 0.26 20.75 7.12
CA LEU A 60 -1.06 21.37 6.95
C LEU A 60 -1.39 22.47 7.94
N ARG A 61 -0.72 22.52 9.08
CA ARG A 61 -1.13 23.45 10.16
C ARG A 61 -1.14 24.91 9.72
N LYS A 62 -0.04 25.39 9.16
CA LYS A 62 0.08 26.78 8.71
C LYS A 62 -0.96 27.11 7.66
N TYR A 63 -1.20 26.18 6.72
CA TYR A 63 -2.19 26.36 5.66
C TYR A 63 -3.61 26.46 6.25
N LEU A 64 -4.00 25.50 7.07
CA LEU A 64 -5.37 25.40 7.57
C LEU A 64 -5.69 26.49 8.59
N GLU A 65 -4.80 26.73 9.52
CA GLU A 65 -4.98 27.80 10.50
C GLU A 65 -4.94 29.19 9.84
N GLY A 66 -4.13 29.35 8.80
CA GLY A 66 -4.09 30.57 8.01
C GLY A 66 -5.40 30.89 7.31
N LEU A 67 -6.21 29.87 7.01
CA LEU A 67 -7.56 30.03 6.47
C LEU A 67 -8.63 30.17 7.56
N GLY A 68 -8.24 30.16 8.83
CA GLY A 68 -9.16 30.29 9.95
C GLY A 68 -9.79 28.99 10.43
N HIS A 69 -9.29 27.83 9.98
CA HIS A 69 -9.79 26.54 10.43
C HIS A 69 -9.15 26.09 11.74
N GLU A 70 -9.87 25.26 12.49
CA GLU A 70 -9.34 24.60 13.66
C GLU A 70 -8.75 23.25 13.22
N PHE A 71 -7.47 23.04 13.51
CA PHE A 71 -6.76 21.83 13.12
C PHE A 71 -6.27 21.08 14.36
N ILE A 72 -6.85 19.89 14.60
CA ILE A 72 -6.53 19.02 15.73
C ILE A 72 -5.83 17.78 15.20
N VAL A 73 -4.66 17.48 15.73
CA VAL A 73 -3.87 16.31 15.39
C VAL A 73 -3.74 15.43 16.63
N THR A 74 -3.99 14.13 16.45
CA THR A 74 -3.86 13.15 17.52
C THR A 74 -3.47 11.78 16.96
N SER A 75 -2.78 10.97 17.76
CA SER A 75 -2.57 9.55 17.50
C SER A 75 -3.52 8.69 18.35
N ASP A 76 -4.21 9.28 19.29
CA ASP A 76 -5.14 8.60 20.20
C ASP A 76 -6.51 8.43 19.54
N LYS A 77 -6.78 7.23 19.05
CA LYS A 77 -7.93 6.96 18.17
C LYS A 77 -8.82 5.81 18.59
N GLU A 78 -8.40 5.03 19.58
CA GLU A 78 -9.15 3.85 20.00
C GLU A 78 -9.91 4.06 21.30
N GLY A 79 -11.10 3.50 21.35
CA GLY A 79 -11.92 3.50 22.53
C GLY A 79 -12.78 4.75 22.70
N PRO A 80 -13.80 4.67 23.60
CA PRO A 80 -14.79 5.74 23.78
C PRO A 80 -14.23 6.99 24.43
N ASP A 81 -13.09 6.88 25.14
CA ASP A 81 -12.45 8.00 25.82
C ASP A 81 -11.28 8.62 25.05
N SER A 82 -11.07 8.18 23.82
CA SER A 82 -9.99 8.68 22.98
C SER A 82 -10.17 10.15 22.59
N GLU A 83 -9.09 10.85 22.32
CA GLU A 83 -9.13 12.21 21.77
C GLU A 83 -9.92 12.24 20.45
N PHE A 84 -9.80 11.18 19.64
CA PHE A 84 -10.57 11.06 18.42
C PHE A 84 -12.09 11.10 18.69
N GLU A 85 -12.57 10.29 19.61
CA GLU A 85 -14.01 10.25 19.97
C GLU A 85 -14.48 11.58 20.55
N LYS A 86 -13.64 12.25 21.30
CA LYS A 86 -13.96 13.54 21.90
C LYS A 86 -14.22 14.62 20.86
N HIS A 87 -13.48 14.61 19.76
CA HIS A 87 -13.60 15.61 18.71
C HIS A 87 -14.48 15.19 17.54
N LEU A 88 -14.86 13.91 17.49
CA LEU A 88 -15.65 13.34 16.39
C LEU A 88 -17.00 14.06 16.13
N PRO A 89 -17.80 14.39 17.16
CA PRO A 89 -19.16 14.92 16.93
C PRO A 89 -19.23 16.22 16.14
N ASP A 90 -18.22 17.06 16.20
CA ASP A 90 -18.22 18.36 15.54
C ASP A 90 -17.14 18.53 14.48
N ALA A 91 -16.42 17.47 14.16
CA ALA A 91 -15.45 17.49 13.06
C ALA A 91 -16.17 17.55 11.70
N GLU A 92 -15.78 18.48 10.85
CA GLU A 92 -16.29 18.57 9.48
C GLU A 92 -15.45 17.77 8.49
N ILE A 93 -14.14 17.67 8.76
CA ILE A 93 -13.21 16.89 7.94
C ILE A 93 -12.40 16.01 8.88
N ILE A 94 -12.27 14.74 8.50
CA ILE A 94 -11.39 13.79 9.19
C ILE A 94 -10.32 13.36 8.20
N ILE A 95 -9.06 13.50 8.59
CA ILE A 95 -7.90 13.04 7.83
C ILE A 95 -7.28 11.86 8.58
N SER A 96 -6.96 10.80 7.87
CA SER A 96 -6.43 9.58 8.44
C SER A 96 -5.32 9.00 7.56
N GLN A 97 -4.62 8.00 8.06
CA GLN A 97 -3.58 7.27 7.32
C GLN A 97 -3.90 5.78 7.28
N PRO A 98 -3.57 5.07 6.19
CA PRO A 98 -3.90 3.64 6.07
C PRO A 98 -3.21 2.76 7.11
N PHE A 99 -2.00 3.12 7.53
CA PHE A 99 -1.21 2.35 8.48
C PHE A 99 -1.45 2.75 9.95
N TRP A 100 -2.23 3.79 10.20
CA TRP A 100 -2.70 4.22 11.51
C TRP A 100 -4.12 4.79 11.35
N PRO A 101 -5.09 3.94 10.97
CA PRO A 101 -6.38 4.44 10.50
C PRO A 101 -7.28 4.89 11.65
N ALA A 102 -7.97 5.99 11.41
CA ALA A 102 -9.12 6.37 12.21
C ALA A 102 -10.32 5.57 11.69
N TYR A 103 -10.66 4.49 12.36
CA TYR A 103 -11.78 3.66 11.92
C TYR A 103 -13.10 4.42 11.99
N LEU A 104 -13.79 4.48 10.85
CA LEU A 104 -15.10 5.13 10.70
C LEU A 104 -16.13 4.09 10.30
N GLY A 105 -16.51 3.28 11.27
CA GLY A 105 -17.62 2.34 11.14
C GLY A 105 -18.98 3.04 11.22
N PRO A 106 -20.08 2.28 11.07
CA PRO A 106 -21.42 2.84 11.11
C PRO A 106 -21.72 3.65 12.37
N GLU A 107 -21.23 3.17 13.51
CA GLU A 107 -21.48 3.80 14.81
C GLU A 107 -20.80 5.17 14.92
N ARG A 108 -19.53 5.27 14.52
CA ARG A 108 -18.80 6.54 14.52
C ARG A 108 -19.35 7.50 13.49
N LEU A 109 -19.71 7.03 12.30
CA LEU A 109 -20.32 7.87 11.28
C LEU A 109 -21.67 8.43 11.73
N ALA A 110 -22.44 7.66 12.49
CA ALA A 110 -23.68 8.16 13.06
C ALA A 110 -23.45 9.26 14.10
N LYS A 111 -22.34 9.20 14.85
CA LYS A 111 -21.97 10.23 15.82
C LYS A 111 -21.38 11.48 15.17
N ALA A 112 -20.77 11.34 14.02
CA ALA A 112 -20.09 12.41 13.30
C ALA A 112 -21.08 13.26 12.49
N LYS A 113 -21.95 13.98 13.19
CA LYS A 113 -23.10 14.68 12.58
C LYS A 113 -22.71 15.84 11.67
N LYS A 114 -21.54 16.39 11.82
CA LYS A 114 -21.05 17.50 10.99
C LYS A 114 -20.06 17.06 9.93
N LEU A 115 -19.73 15.80 9.88
CA LEU A 115 -18.72 15.29 8.95
C LEU A 115 -19.21 15.40 7.51
N LYS A 116 -18.38 16.01 6.67
CA LYS A 116 -18.63 16.19 5.24
C LYS A 116 -17.60 15.49 4.37
N LEU A 117 -16.36 15.35 4.86
CA LEU A 117 -15.25 14.78 4.11
C LEU A 117 -14.40 13.88 5.00
N ALA A 118 -14.25 12.62 4.59
CA ALA A 118 -13.29 11.68 5.15
C ALA A 118 -12.17 11.48 4.12
N LEU A 119 -10.96 11.91 4.48
CA LEU A 119 -9.82 11.99 3.58
C LEU A 119 -8.70 11.09 4.10
N THR A 120 -8.26 10.16 3.26
CA THR A 120 -7.11 9.31 3.57
C THR A 120 -5.85 9.92 2.95
N ALA A 121 -4.89 10.27 3.80
CA ALA A 121 -3.58 10.73 3.36
C ALA A 121 -2.73 9.50 3.00
N GLY A 122 -2.95 8.98 1.83
CA GLY A 122 -2.37 7.73 1.33
C GLY A 122 -3.38 6.96 0.51
N ILE A 123 -3.18 5.65 0.39
CA ILE A 123 -4.09 4.75 -0.30
C ILE A 123 -4.69 3.78 0.69
N GLY A 124 -5.97 3.55 0.60
CA GLY A 124 -6.71 2.59 1.39
C GLY A 124 -7.78 3.27 2.24
N SER A 125 -9.03 3.07 1.86
CA SER A 125 -10.19 3.59 2.58
C SER A 125 -11.01 2.47 3.23
N ASP A 126 -10.40 1.30 3.45
CA ASP A 126 -11.05 0.13 4.08
C ASP A 126 -11.50 0.42 5.51
N HIS A 127 -10.86 1.38 6.17
CA HIS A 127 -11.22 1.81 7.52
C HIS A 127 -12.50 2.64 7.58
N VAL A 128 -13.00 3.08 6.42
CA VAL A 128 -14.26 3.81 6.31
C VAL A 128 -15.35 2.84 5.84
N ASP A 129 -16.45 2.75 6.57
CA ASP A 129 -17.61 2.03 6.09
C ASP A 129 -18.26 2.87 4.98
N LEU A 130 -18.01 2.50 3.74
CA LEU A 130 -18.44 3.28 2.57
C LEU A 130 -19.96 3.32 2.45
N GLU A 131 -20.64 2.24 2.80
CA GLU A 131 -22.12 2.22 2.81
C GLU A 131 -22.68 3.24 3.78
N SER A 132 -22.14 3.31 4.99
CA SER A 132 -22.56 4.31 5.99
C SER A 132 -22.18 5.72 5.57
N ALA A 133 -21.01 5.90 4.93
CA ALA A 133 -20.60 7.20 4.41
C ALA A 133 -21.58 7.70 3.34
N ILE A 134 -21.99 6.82 2.43
CA ILE A 134 -23.02 7.11 1.43
C ILE A 134 -24.32 7.53 2.11
N LYS A 135 -24.75 6.74 3.09
CA LYS A 135 -26.00 7.01 3.83
C LYS A 135 -25.99 8.36 4.54
N HIS A 136 -24.85 8.78 5.07
CA HIS A 136 -24.71 10.03 5.82
C HIS A 136 -24.28 11.21 4.96
N GLY A 137 -24.15 11.02 3.66
CA GLY A 137 -23.75 12.09 2.73
C GLY A 137 -22.31 12.55 2.90
N VAL A 138 -21.42 11.66 3.36
CA VAL A 138 -19.99 11.97 3.54
C VAL A 138 -19.24 11.67 2.26
N THR A 139 -18.48 12.64 1.77
CA THR A 139 -17.54 12.45 0.67
C THR A 139 -16.32 11.71 1.20
N VAL A 140 -15.87 10.69 0.49
CA VAL A 140 -14.66 9.94 0.82
C VAL A 140 -13.66 10.10 -0.31
N ALA A 141 -12.44 10.48 0.05
CA ALA A 141 -11.36 10.67 -0.90
C ALA A 141 -10.05 10.10 -0.35
N GLU A 142 -9.16 9.70 -1.26
CA GLU A 142 -7.83 9.25 -0.91
C GLU A 142 -6.85 9.69 -2.00
N VAL A 143 -5.55 9.71 -1.69
CA VAL A 143 -4.53 10.08 -2.68
C VAL A 143 -4.15 8.82 -3.47
N THR A 144 -5.05 8.40 -4.34
CA THR A 144 -4.91 7.20 -5.15
C THR A 144 -3.62 7.25 -5.98
N GLY A 145 -2.88 6.17 -5.95
CA GLY A 145 -1.63 6.07 -6.72
C GLY A 145 -0.41 6.65 -6.05
N SER A 146 -0.54 7.35 -4.91
CA SER A 146 0.58 8.04 -4.25
C SER A 146 1.72 7.12 -3.84
N ASN A 147 1.41 5.88 -3.46
CA ASN A 147 2.40 4.91 -3.01
C ASN A 147 2.70 3.81 -4.03
N SER A 148 2.08 3.83 -5.21
CA SER A 148 2.23 2.74 -6.18
C SER A 148 3.68 2.54 -6.63
N ILE A 149 4.39 3.63 -6.85
CA ILE A 149 5.81 3.57 -7.23
C ILE A 149 6.65 3.03 -6.07
N SER A 150 6.44 3.54 -4.86
CA SER A 150 7.18 3.10 -3.67
C SER A 150 7.00 1.60 -3.43
N VAL A 151 5.76 1.10 -3.48
CA VAL A 151 5.47 -0.32 -3.31
C VAL A 151 6.10 -1.15 -4.43
N SER A 152 6.01 -0.68 -5.68
CA SER A 152 6.59 -1.42 -6.81
C SER A 152 8.10 -1.53 -6.71
N GLU A 153 8.79 -0.47 -6.31
CA GLU A 153 10.24 -0.51 -6.09
C GLU A 153 10.61 -1.43 -4.93
N HIS A 154 9.83 -1.39 -3.85
CA HIS A 154 10.05 -2.26 -2.70
C HIS A 154 9.89 -3.73 -3.09
N ALA A 155 8.87 -4.07 -3.88
CA ALA A 155 8.64 -5.43 -4.37
C ALA A 155 9.79 -5.89 -5.28
N VAL A 156 10.26 -5.05 -6.19
CA VAL A 156 11.41 -5.37 -7.06
C VAL A 156 12.67 -5.61 -6.23
N MET A 157 12.93 -4.75 -5.23
CA MET A 157 14.01 -4.95 -4.27
C MET A 157 13.91 -6.32 -3.59
N MET A 158 12.74 -6.70 -3.14
CA MET A 158 12.52 -7.98 -2.48
C MET A 158 12.75 -9.16 -3.41
N ILE A 159 12.28 -9.07 -4.65
CA ILE A 159 12.53 -10.10 -5.67
C ILE A 159 14.03 -10.30 -5.84
N LEU A 160 14.77 -9.23 -6.09
CA LEU A 160 16.21 -9.29 -6.27
C LEU A 160 16.93 -9.76 -5.01
N SER A 161 16.50 -9.30 -3.84
CA SER A 161 17.10 -9.72 -2.56
C SER A 161 16.97 -11.22 -2.32
N LEU A 162 15.82 -11.80 -2.64
CA LEU A 162 15.60 -13.25 -2.52
C LEU A 162 16.41 -14.02 -3.56
N VAL A 163 16.29 -13.65 -4.83
CA VAL A 163 16.93 -14.38 -5.93
C VAL A 163 18.45 -14.32 -5.80
N ARG A 164 19.00 -13.18 -5.41
CA ARG A 164 20.43 -12.97 -5.21
C ARG A 164 20.96 -13.41 -3.85
N ASN A 165 20.08 -13.88 -2.96
CA ASN A 165 20.44 -14.27 -1.59
C ASN A 165 21.15 -13.14 -0.80
N TYR A 166 20.63 -11.92 -0.94
CA TYR A 166 21.32 -10.74 -0.40
C TYR A 166 21.37 -10.75 1.13
N ILE A 167 20.24 -10.98 1.80
CA ILE A 167 20.18 -10.84 3.26
C ILE A 167 21.11 -11.81 3.98
N PRO A 168 21.08 -13.13 3.73
CA PRO A 168 22.02 -14.03 4.37
C PRO A 168 23.48 -13.72 4.03
N ALA A 169 23.76 -13.31 2.79
CA ALA A 169 25.11 -12.95 2.38
C ALA A 169 25.60 -11.69 3.12
N HIS A 170 24.74 -10.70 3.30
CA HIS A 170 25.05 -9.49 4.06
C HIS A 170 25.32 -9.80 5.54
N GLU A 171 24.45 -10.59 6.15
CA GLU A 171 24.62 -11.03 7.55
C GLU A 171 25.94 -11.77 7.75
N TRP A 172 26.30 -12.60 6.78
CA TRP A 172 27.56 -13.33 6.78
C TRP A 172 28.77 -12.37 6.76
N ALA A 173 28.70 -11.37 5.90
CA ALA A 173 29.75 -10.33 5.80
C ALA A 173 29.88 -9.55 7.11
N GLU A 174 28.75 -9.18 7.73
CA GLU A 174 28.76 -8.46 9.01
C GLU A 174 29.40 -9.27 10.14
N LYS A 175 29.25 -10.58 10.11
CA LYS A 175 29.86 -11.49 11.11
C LYS A 175 31.32 -11.79 10.82
N GLY A 176 31.92 -11.20 9.81
CA GLY A 176 33.31 -11.43 9.43
C GLY A 176 33.53 -12.67 8.57
N GLY A 177 32.48 -13.30 8.06
CA GLY A 177 32.55 -14.46 7.19
C GLY A 177 32.98 -14.10 5.77
N TRP A 178 33.61 -15.06 5.10
CA TRP A 178 34.05 -14.89 3.71
C TRP A 178 33.86 -16.16 2.87
N ASN A 179 33.00 -17.07 3.29
CA ASN A 179 32.78 -18.30 2.55
C ASN A 179 31.84 -18.03 1.36
N ILE A 180 32.42 -17.83 0.19
CA ILE A 180 31.65 -17.51 -1.01
C ILE A 180 30.72 -18.67 -1.41
N ALA A 181 31.17 -19.90 -1.25
CA ALA A 181 30.37 -21.08 -1.59
C ALA A 181 29.02 -21.09 -0.84
N ASP A 182 29.03 -20.76 0.44
CA ASP A 182 27.80 -20.71 1.26
C ASP A 182 26.85 -19.60 0.81
N CYS A 183 27.38 -18.53 0.22
CA CYS A 183 26.56 -17.43 -0.27
C CYS A 183 25.94 -17.71 -1.64
N VAL A 184 26.73 -18.32 -2.53
CA VAL A 184 26.34 -18.49 -3.94
C VAL A 184 25.47 -19.72 -4.20
N GLU A 185 25.45 -20.70 -3.32
CA GLU A 185 24.64 -21.91 -3.49
C GLU A 185 23.13 -21.62 -3.61
N ARG A 186 22.71 -20.45 -3.17
CA ARG A 186 21.33 -19.97 -3.27
C ARG A 186 21.21 -18.64 -4.03
N SER A 187 22.23 -18.25 -4.76
CA SER A 187 22.23 -17.01 -5.53
C SER A 187 22.10 -17.31 -7.01
N TYR A 188 21.07 -16.76 -7.62
CA TYR A 188 20.75 -16.96 -9.03
C TYR A 188 20.67 -15.63 -9.75
N ASP A 189 20.69 -15.64 -11.07
CA ASP A 189 20.30 -14.49 -11.87
C ASP A 189 18.81 -14.53 -12.09
N VAL A 190 18.17 -13.36 -12.06
CA VAL A 190 16.74 -13.27 -12.39
C VAL A 190 16.50 -13.39 -13.90
N GLU A 191 17.53 -13.08 -14.70
CA GLU A 191 17.50 -13.19 -16.16
C GLU A 191 16.96 -14.56 -16.59
N GLY A 192 15.99 -14.58 -17.49
CA GLY A 192 15.35 -15.78 -17.99
C GLY A 192 14.29 -16.39 -17.09
N MET A 193 14.12 -15.88 -15.87
CA MET A 193 13.07 -16.35 -14.99
C MET A 193 11.69 -15.91 -15.46
N HIS A 194 10.69 -16.68 -15.10
CA HIS A 194 9.29 -16.35 -15.30
C HIS A 194 8.76 -15.64 -14.05
N VAL A 195 8.32 -14.40 -14.22
CA VAL A 195 7.83 -13.54 -13.14
C VAL A 195 6.36 -13.23 -13.39
N GLY A 196 5.50 -13.56 -12.44
CA GLY A 196 4.06 -13.36 -12.57
C GLY A 196 3.49 -12.50 -11.46
N THR A 197 2.49 -11.67 -11.79
CA THR A 197 1.73 -10.91 -10.81
C THR A 197 0.31 -11.45 -10.65
N VAL A 198 -0.12 -11.60 -9.42
CA VAL A 198 -1.52 -11.82 -9.09
C VAL A 198 -2.18 -10.45 -8.99
N ALA A 199 -3.00 -10.13 -9.95
CA ALA A 199 -3.60 -8.86 -10.25
C ALA A 199 -2.65 -7.87 -10.95
N ALA A 200 -3.21 -7.12 -11.88
CA ALA A 200 -2.48 -6.26 -12.79
C ALA A 200 -3.00 -4.81 -12.74
N GLY A 201 -3.23 -4.31 -11.53
CA GLY A 201 -3.52 -2.91 -11.31
C GLY A 201 -2.26 -2.04 -11.36
N ARG A 202 -2.33 -0.84 -10.82
CA ARG A 202 -1.21 0.12 -10.85
C ARG A 202 0.10 -0.45 -10.33
N ILE A 203 0.04 -1.14 -9.19
CA ILE A 203 1.24 -1.71 -8.56
C ILE A 203 1.75 -2.91 -9.35
N GLY A 204 0.88 -3.85 -9.68
CA GLY A 204 1.27 -5.05 -10.44
C GLY A 204 1.92 -4.71 -11.77
N LEU A 205 1.33 -3.80 -12.54
CA LEU A 205 1.90 -3.35 -13.81
C LEU A 205 3.22 -2.58 -13.61
N ALA A 206 3.31 -1.75 -12.57
CA ALA A 206 4.54 -1.02 -12.27
C ALA A 206 5.70 -1.95 -11.93
N ILE A 207 5.41 -3.08 -11.25
CA ILE A 207 6.40 -4.12 -10.96
C ILE A 207 6.85 -4.79 -12.27
N LEU A 208 5.92 -5.23 -13.09
CA LEU A 208 6.26 -5.90 -14.36
C LEU A 208 7.06 -4.99 -15.28
N LYS A 209 6.68 -3.74 -15.37
CA LYS A 209 7.40 -2.75 -16.17
C LYS A 209 8.84 -2.59 -15.71
N ARG A 210 9.06 -2.57 -14.39
CA ARG A 210 10.41 -2.44 -13.81
C ARG A 210 11.22 -3.72 -13.92
N MET A 211 10.56 -4.87 -13.96
CA MET A 211 11.24 -6.16 -14.14
C MET A 211 11.62 -6.44 -15.59
N LYS A 212 10.93 -5.86 -16.57
CA LYS A 212 11.17 -6.10 -17.99
C LYS A 212 12.64 -5.97 -18.40
N PRO A 213 13.37 -4.91 -18.04
CA PRO A 213 14.79 -4.76 -18.41
C PRO A 213 15.72 -5.84 -17.85
N PHE A 214 15.26 -6.65 -16.92
CA PHE A 214 16.02 -7.78 -16.41
C PHE A 214 15.94 -9.03 -17.30
N ASP A 215 15.33 -8.92 -18.48
CA ASP A 215 15.20 -10.01 -19.45
C ASP A 215 14.49 -11.24 -18.90
N VAL A 216 13.38 -10.98 -18.20
CA VAL A 216 12.50 -12.01 -17.64
C VAL A 216 11.28 -12.20 -18.51
N HIS A 217 10.62 -13.37 -18.35
CA HIS A 217 9.33 -13.65 -18.98
C HIS A 217 8.23 -13.16 -18.03
N LEU A 218 7.38 -12.24 -18.52
CA LEU A 218 6.36 -11.60 -17.69
C LEU A 218 4.99 -12.27 -17.86
N HIS A 219 4.36 -12.56 -16.73
CA HIS A 219 3.04 -13.19 -16.66
C HIS A 219 2.12 -12.40 -15.77
N TYR A 220 0.81 -12.49 -16.02
CA TYR A 220 -0.17 -11.92 -15.12
C TYR A 220 -1.46 -12.72 -15.09
N TYR A 221 -2.11 -12.65 -13.95
CA TYR A 221 -3.50 -13.03 -13.79
C TYR A 221 -4.26 -11.77 -13.35
N ALA A 222 -5.43 -11.56 -13.93
CA ALA A 222 -6.32 -10.50 -13.51
C ALA A 222 -7.77 -10.93 -13.78
N ARG A 223 -8.70 -10.38 -13.00
CA ARG A 223 -10.14 -10.63 -13.21
C ARG A 223 -10.60 -10.15 -14.58
N HIS A 224 -9.99 -9.05 -15.05
CA HIS A 224 -10.24 -8.51 -16.37
C HIS A 224 -8.93 -8.46 -17.14
N ARG A 225 -8.91 -9.12 -18.26
CA ARG A 225 -7.73 -9.14 -19.12
C ARG A 225 -7.41 -7.74 -19.61
N LEU A 226 -6.14 -7.40 -19.61
CA LEU A 226 -5.65 -6.13 -20.16
C LEU A 226 -5.87 -6.07 -21.67
N SER A 227 -5.76 -4.88 -22.24
CA SER A 227 -5.84 -4.72 -23.69
C SER A 227 -4.69 -5.43 -24.39
N LYS A 228 -4.91 -5.78 -25.65
CA LYS A 228 -3.89 -6.40 -26.49
C LYS A 228 -2.67 -5.49 -26.63
N GLU A 229 -2.88 -4.17 -26.71
CA GLU A 229 -1.83 -3.19 -26.81
C GLU A 229 -0.94 -3.17 -25.56
N GLU A 230 -1.55 -3.20 -24.37
CA GLU A 230 -0.81 -3.25 -23.12
C GLU A 230 0.00 -4.55 -22.99
N GLU A 231 -0.61 -5.68 -23.38
CA GLU A 231 0.08 -6.96 -23.34
C GLU A 231 1.29 -6.99 -24.29
N GLU A 232 1.13 -6.45 -25.50
CA GLU A 232 2.20 -6.42 -26.49
C GLU A 232 3.33 -5.48 -26.09
N GLU A 233 2.99 -4.31 -25.53
CA GLU A 233 3.98 -3.33 -25.11
C GLU A 233 4.96 -3.87 -24.07
N LEU A 234 4.45 -4.61 -23.09
CA LEU A 234 5.27 -5.18 -22.04
C LEU A 234 5.68 -6.63 -22.29
N GLY A 235 5.11 -7.28 -23.29
CA GLY A 235 5.39 -8.69 -23.54
C GLY A 235 4.76 -9.61 -22.50
N LEU A 236 3.49 -9.37 -22.16
CA LEU A 236 2.81 -10.10 -21.09
C LEU A 236 2.12 -11.35 -21.57
N THR A 237 2.21 -12.42 -20.81
CA THR A 237 1.41 -13.64 -20.97
C THR A 237 0.28 -13.64 -19.96
N PHE A 238 -0.96 -13.64 -20.45
CA PHE A 238 -2.16 -13.70 -19.62
C PHE A 238 -2.48 -15.14 -19.20
N HIS A 239 -2.97 -15.29 -17.97
CA HIS A 239 -3.50 -16.55 -17.46
C HIS A 239 -4.92 -16.31 -16.93
N GLU A 240 -5.85 -17.18 -17.32
CA GLU A 240 -7.25 -17.08 -16.88
C GLU A 240 -7.47 -17.45 -15.42
N ASN A 241 -6.53 -18.19 -14.84
CA ASN A 241 -6.59 -18.57 -13.44
C ASN A 241 -5.19 -18.55 -12.83
N VAL A 242 -5.14 -18.44 -11.52
CA VAL A 242 -3.87 -18.34 -10.78
C VAL A 242 -3.09 -19.65 -10.85
N GLU A 243 -3.79 -20.79 -10.83
CA GLU A 243 -3.17 -22.11 -10.85
C GLU A 243 -2.27 -22.31 -12.05
N ASP A 244 -2.73 -21.93 -13.23
CA ASP A 244 -1.94 -22.06 -14.45
C ASP A 244 -0.71 -21.16 -14.45
N MET A 245 -0.84 -19.95 -13.91
CA MET A 245 0.28 -19.03 -13.81
C MET A 245 1.35 -19.54 -12.86
N VAL A 246 0.97 -19.97 -11.66
CA VAL A 246 1.94 -20.38 -10.65
C VAL A 246 2.75 -21.62 -11.05
N LYS A 247 2.18 -22.47 -11.92
CA LYS A 247 2.90 -23.64 -12.42
C LYS A 247 4.10 -23.30 -13.28
N VAL A 248 4.09 -22.15 -13.90
CA VAL A 248 5.16 -21.74 -14.84
C VAL A 248 6.07 -20.65 -14.29
N CYS A 249 5.69 -19.99 -13.19
CA CYS A 249 6.45 -18.88 -12.64
C CYS A 249 7.51 -19.31 -11.64
N ASP A 250 8.68 -18.67 -11.74
CA ASP A 250 9.76 -18.77 -10.76
C ASP A 250 9.55 -17.78 -9.62
N VAL A 251 8.93 -16.64 -9.90
CA VAL A 251 8.62 -15.59 -8.94
C VAL A 251 7.16 -15.20 -9.10
N VAL A 252 6.44 -15.16 -7.98
CA VAL A 252 5.06 -14.69 -7.94
C VAL A 252 4.99 -13.49 -6.99
N THR A 253 4.54 -12.36 -7.51
CA THR A 253 4.28 -11.16 -6.70
C THR A 253 2.77 -10.96 -6.54
N ILE A 254 2.33 -10.73 -5.32
CA ILE A 254 0.91 -10.63 -4.98
C ILE A 254 0.53 -9.15 -4.87
N ASN A 255 -0.42 -8.72 -5.69
CA ASN A 255 -0.87 -7.33 -5.76
C ASN A 255 -2.39 -7.21 -5.81
N ALA A 256 -3.08 -8.25 -5.38
CA ALA A 256 -4.53 -8.30 -5.35
C ALA A 256 -5.07 -7.67 -4.06
N PRO A 257 -6.27 -7.08 -4.10
CA PRO A 257 -6.95 -6.69 -2.87
C PRO A 257 -7.43 -7.91 -2.10
N LEU A 258 -7.68 -7.74 -0.80
CA LEU A 258 -8.22 -8.80 0.04
C LEU A 258 -9.74 -8.86 -0.11
N HIS A 259 -10.19 -9.98 -0.66
CA HIS A 259 -11.61 -10.32 -0.80
C HIS A 259 -11.81 -11.75 -0.32
N PRO A 260 -13.05 -12.22 -0.13
CA PRO A 260 -13.29 -13.63 0.17
C PRO A 260 -12.64 -14.58 -0.84
N GLU A 261 -12.56 -14.19 -2.11
CA GLU A 261 -11.95 -14.99 -3.18
C GLU A 261 -10.42 -15.06 -3.11
N THR A 262 -9.78 -14.05 -2.51
CA THR A 262 -8.32 -13.99 -2.40
C THR A 262 -7.82 -14.39 -1.01
N HIS A 263 -8.73 -14.48 -0.02
CA HIS A 263 -8.36 -14.94 1.32
C HIS A 263 -7.82 -16.36 1.26
N HIS A 264 -6.59 -16.56 1.76
CA HIS A 264 -5.88 -17.83 1.72
C HIS A 264 -5.78 -18.42 0.31
N MET A 265 -5.75 -17.58 -0.72
CA MET A 265 -5.53 -18.03 -2.09
C MET A 265 -4.24 -18.87 -2.18
N PHE A 266 -3.18 -18.44 -1.47
CA PHE A 266 -1.94 -19.19 -1.38
C PHE A 266 -1.95 -20.06 -0.12
N ASP A 267 -2.74 -21.11 -0.19
CA ASP A 267 -2.79 -22.18 0.79
C ASP A 267 -1.82 -23.31 0.39
N GLU A 268 -1.80 -24.38 1.16
CA GLU A 268 -0.91 -25.50 0.89
C GLU A 268 -1.13 -26.10 -0.50
N ALA A 269 -2.37 -26.22 -0.94
CA ALA A 269 -2.70 -26.79 -2.25
C ALA A 269 -2.18 -25.90 -3.40
N MET A 270 -2.35 -24.60 -3.31
CA MET A 270 -1.84 -23.66 -4.31
C MET A 270 -0.31 -23.65 -4.34
N ILE A 271 0.32 -23.62 -3.18
CA ILE A 271 1.79 -23.61 -3.06
C ILE A 271 2.38 -24.89 -3.67
N LYS A 272 1.74 -26.03 -3.48
CA LYS A 272 2.18 -27.28 -4.09
C LYS A 272 2.16 -27.26 -5.60
N LYS A 273 1.31 -26.46 -6.20
CA LYS A 273 1.25 -26.30 -7.67
C LYS A 273 2.38 -25.43 -8.21
N MET A 274 3.01 -24.64 -7.34
CA MET A 274 4.15 -23.83 -7.74
C MET A 274 5.37 -24.70 -8.01
N LYS A 275 6.30 -24.17 -8.81
CA LYS A 275 7.57 -24.85 -9.03
C LYS A 275 8.33 -25.01 -7.73
N ARG A 276 9.00 -26.13 -7.54
CA ARG A 276 9.97 -26.25 -6.47
C ARG A 276 11.06 -25.21 -6.66
N GLY A 277 11.38 -24.46 -5.62
CA GLY A 277 12.36 -23.38 -5.68
C GLY A 277 11.81 -22.03 -6.14
N ALA A 278 10.50 -21.89 -6.21
CA ALA A 278 9.86 -20.62 -6.53
C ALA A 278 9.91 -19.66 -5.34
N TYR A 279 9.71 -18.38 -5.66
CA TYR A 279 9.69 -17.29 -4.66
C TYR A 279 8.32 -16.62 -4.65
N ILE A 280 7.88 -16.19 -3.46
CA ILE A 280 6.69 -15.34 -3.32
C ILE A 280 7.11 -14.01 -2.71
N VAL A 281 6.63 -12.92 -3.29
CA VAL A 281 6.74 -11.56 -2.75
C VAL A 281 5.34 -11.01 -2.54
N ASN A 282 5.02 -10.66 -1.30
CA ASN A 282 3.68 -10.20 -0.94
C ASN A 282 3.74 -8.83 -0.27
N THR A 283 3.41 -7.79 -1.01
CA THR A 283 3.26 -6.42 -0.52
C THR A 283 1.80 -5.97 -0.54
N ALA A 284 0.86 -6.91 -0.66
CA ALA A 284 -0.58 -6.64 -0.73
C ALA A 284 -1.25 -6.78 0.64
N ARG A 285 -1.63 -8.00 1.01
CA ARG A 285 -2.24 -8.31 2.31
C ARG A 285 -1.76 -9.69 2.77
N ALA A 286 -1.41 -9.81 4.05
CA ALA A 286 -0.89 -11.08 4.60
C ALA A 286 -1.89 -12.23 4.44
N GLU A 287 -3.17 -11.94 4.62
CA GLU A 287 -4.24 -12.94 4.63
C GLU A 287 -4.51 -13.58 3.26
N ILE A 288 -3.88 -13.08 2.20
CA ILE A 288 -3.92 -13.76 0.89
C ILE A 288 -3.09 -15.05 0.93
N CYS A 289 -2.15 -15.14 1.87
CA CYS A 289 -1.37 -16.34 2.12
C CYS A 289 -1.80 -17.00 3.43
N ASP A 290 -1.85 -18.31 3.45
CA ASP A 290 -1.98 -19.08 4.69
C ASP A 290 -0.62 -19.02 5.40
N ARG A 291 -0.60 -18.41 6.59
CA ARG A 291 0.63 -18.16 7.37
C ARG A 291 1.50 -19.40 7.53
N ASP A 292 0.88 -20.48 8.01
CA ASP A 292 1.62 -21.69 8.38
C ASP A 292 2.00 -22.52 7.13
N ALA A 293 1.20 -22.45 6.09
CA ALA A 293 1.54 -23.09 4.81
C ALA A 293 2.79 -22.47 4.18
N ILE A 294 2.94 -21.15 4.28
CA ILE A 294 4.16 -20.45 3.85
C ILE A 294 5.37 -20.93 4.65
N VAL A 295 5.24 -21.00 5.97
CA VAL A 295 6.33 -21.45 6.85
C VAL A 295 6.78 -22.87 6.47
N ARG A 296 5.83 -23.79 6.33
CA ARG A 296 6.14 -25.17 5.95
C ARG A 296 6.82 -25.26 4.56
N ALA A 297 6.37 -24.43 3.64
CA ALA A 297 6.92 -24.45 2.28
C ALA A 297 8.38 -23.95 2.22
N VAL A 298 8.72 -22.88 2.97
CA VAL A 298 10.10 -22.40 3.01
C VAL A 298 11.00 -23.34 3.83
N GLU A 299 10.49 -23.94 4.90
CA GLU A 299 11.24 -24.91 5.69
C GLU A 299 11.54 -26.19 4.90
N SER A 300 10.61 -26.66 4.09
CA SER A 300 10.80 -27.85 3.26
C SER A 300 11.66 -27.60 2.02
N GLY A 301 11.86 -26.33 1.66
CA GLY A 301 12.57 -25.95 0.44
C GLY A 301 11.69 -25.97 -0.82
N HIS A 302 10.40 -26.26 -0.70
CA HIS A 302 9.49 -26.15 -1.84
C HIS A 302 9.45 -24.73 -2.38
N LEU A 303 9.34 -23.73 -1.47
CA LEU A 303 9.60 -22.34 -1.80
C LEU A 303 11.05 -22.01 -1.46
N ALA A 304 11.75 -21.38 -2.38
CA ALA A 304 13.12 -20.92 -2.15
C ALA A 304 13.17 -19.70 -1.23
N GLY A 305 12.07 -18.94 -1.17
CA GLY A 305 11.99 -17.80 -0.27
C GLY A 305 10.63 -17.11 -0.31
N TYR A 306 10.38 -16.34 0.73
CA TYR A 306 9.21 -15.48 0.87
C TYR A 306 9.62 -14.14 1.43
N ALA A 307 9.18 -13.07 0.80
CA ALA A 307 9.41 -11.71 1.28
C ALA A 307 8.13 -10.90 1.22
N GLY A 308 8.04 -9.90 2.06
CA GLY A 308 6.91 -9.01 2.10
C GLY A 308 7.01 -8.05 3.27
N ASP A 309 6.01 -7.18 3.37
CA ASP A 309 5.93 -6.21 4.45
C ASP A 309 4.55 -6.16 5.10
N VAL A 310 3.71 -7.13 4.78
CA VAL A 310 2.34 -7.19 5.31
C VAL A 310 2.22 -8.37 6.27
N TRP A 311 1.46 -8.15 7.35
CA TRP A 311 1.39 -9.06 8.48
C TRP A 311 -0.04 -9.20 8.97
N ASN A 312 -0.30 -10.26 9.71
CA ASN A 312 -1.56 -10.44 10.42
C ASN A 312 -1.28 -11.12 11.77
N PRO A 313 -1.58 -10.46 12.90
CA PRO A 313 -2.07 -9.08 13.02
C PRO A 313 -0.98 -8.03 12.75
N GLN A 314 -1.35 -6.77 12.72
CA GLN A 314 -0.43 -5.64 12.64
C GLN A 314 -0.64 -4.70 13.83
N PRO A 315 0.44 -4.29 14.53
CA PRO A 315 1.82 -4.74 14.35
C PRO A 315 1.99 -6.23 14.66
N ALA A 316 2.89 -6.85 13.94
CA ALA A 316 3.15 -8.26 14.13
C ALA A 316 3.79 -8.52 15.51
N PRO A 317 3.33 -9.54 16.24
CA PRO A 317 3.97 -9.90 17.51
C PRO A 317 5.42 -10.32 17.28
N ALA A 318 6.24 -10.20 18.33
CA ALA A 318 7.66 -10.50 18.24
C ALA A 318 7.95 -11.97 17.87
N ASP A 319 7.03 -12.86 18.16
CA ASP A 319 7.14 -14.30 17.88
C ASP A 319 6.43 -14.73 16.59
N HIS A 320 5.97 -13.79 15.76
CA HIS A 320 5.35 -14.15 14.49
C HIS A 320 6.33 -14.98 13.65
N PRO A 321 5.93 -16.17 13.15
CA PRO A 321 6.86 -17.11 12.51
C PRO A 321 7.53 -16.59 11.25
N TRP A 322 6.93 -15.63 10.54
CA TRP A 322 7.55 -15.04 9.35
C TRP A 322 8.78 -14.20 9.67
N ARG A 323 8.96 -13.78 10.95
CA ARG A 323 10.14 -13.02 11.37
C ARG A 323 11.42 -13.85 11.34
N THR A 324 11.28 -15.14 11.58
CA THR A 324 12.42 -16.04 11.79
C THR A 324 12.47 -17.24 10.87
N MET A 325 11.44 -17.47 10.04
CA MET A 325 11.46 -18.56 9.08
C MET A 325 12.66 -18.42 8.13
N PRO A 326 13.24 -19.53 7.64
CA PRO A 326 14.39 -19.44 6.75
C PRO A 326 14.01 -18.72 5.45
N TRP A 327 15.01 -18.09 4.84
CA TRP A 327 14.88 -17.47 3.50
C TRP A 327 13.75 -16.45 3.43
N ASN A 328 13.56 -15.69 4.48
CA ASN A 328 12.60 -14.61 4.49
C ASN A 328 13.27 -13.27 4.20
N GLY A 329 12.53 -12.40 3.55
CA GLY A 329 12.91 -11.00 3.32
C GLY A 329 11.85 -10.06 3.86
N MET A 330 11.45 -10.26 5.12
CA MET A 330 10.38 -9.48 5.73
C MET A 330 10.84 -8.10 6.18
N THR A 331 9.98 -7.10 5.97
CA THR A 331 10.14 -5.76 6.55
C THR A 331 8.87 -5.40 7.32
N PRO A 332 8.92 -4.40 8.22
CA PRO A 332 7.69 -3.80 8.73
C PRO A 332 6.88 -3.25 7.56
N HIS A 333 5.62 -2.98 7.77
CA HIS A 333 4.73 -2.48 6.73
C HIS A 333 5.11 -1.06 6.31
N MET A 334 6.06 -0.93 5.41
CA MET A 334 6.67 0.35 5.02
C MET A 334 6.80 0.56 3.51
N SER A 335 6.38 -0.43 2.71
CA SER A 335 6.61 -0.36 1.26
C SER A 335 6.00 0.89 0.62
N GLY A 336 4.87 1.35 1.10
CA GLY A 336 4.18 2.54 0.59
C GLY A 336 4.54 3.86 1.28
N THR A 337 5.41 3.84 2.29
CA THR A 337 5.68 4.99 3.15
C THR A 337 7.12 5.50 3.07
N SER A 338 7.77 5.34 1.92
CA SER A 338 9.04 6.01 1.66
C SER A 338 8.86 7.53 1.78
N LEU A 339 9.93 8.28 2.00
CA LEU A 339 9.84 9.74 2.03
C LEU A 339 9.27 10.29 0.71
N SER A 340 9.58 9.66 -0.42
CA SER A 340 8.99 10.01 -1.71
C SER A 340 7.48 9.75 -1.74
N GLY A 341 7.03 8.62 -1.22
CA GLY A 341 5.61 8.31 -1.08
C GLY A 341 4.90 9.31 -0.18
N GLN A 342 5.52 9.64 0.95
CA GLN A 342 5.00 10.64 1.89
C GLN A 342 4.87 12.02 1.24
N ALA A 343 5.85 12.43 0.45
CA ALA A 343 5.78 13.68 -0.29
C ALA A 343 4.55 13.70 -1.22
N ARG A 344 4.32 12.61 -1.94
CA ARG A 344 3.18 12.50 -2.85
C ARG A 344 1.84 12.54 -2.13
N TYR A 345 1.66 11.75 -1.06
CA TYR A 345 0.36 11.76 -0.40
C TYR A 345 0.12 13.05 0.40
N THR A 346 1.16 13.68 0.92
CA THR A 346 1.04 14.99 1.56
C THR A 346 0.62 16.05 0.55
N ALA A 347 1.26 16.08 -0.61
CA ALA A 347 0.90 16.98 -1.69
C ALA A 347 -0.53 16.74 -2.18
N GLY A 348 -0.91 15.48 -2.35
CA GLY A 348 -2.27 15.11 -2.76
C GLY A 348 -3.32 15.48 -1.73
N THR A 349 -3.03 15.27 -0.45
CA THR A 349 -3.93 15.67 0.64
C THR A 349 -4.16 17.18 0.61
N ARG A 350 -3.10 17.96 0.45
CA ARG A 350 -3.20 19.41 0.33
C ARG A 350 -4.02 19.83 -0.89
N GLU A 351 -3.79 19.21 -2.04
CA GLU A 351 -4.54 19.50 -3.26
C GLU A 351 -6.04 19.21 -3.05
N ILE A 352 -6.38 18.09 -2.43
CA ILE A 352 -7.79 17.74 -2.15
C ILE A 352 -8.44 18.81 -1.26
N LEU A 353 -7.75 19.24 -0.22
CA LEU A 353 -8.26 20.30 0.68
C LEU A 353 -8.41 21.64 -0.04
N GLU A 354 -7.47 22.02 -0.90
CA GLU A 354 -7.59 23.23 -1.71
C GLU A 354 -8.81 23.17 -2.61
N CYS A 355 -9.02 22.06 -3.30
CA CYS A 355 -10.22 21.85 -4.13
C CYS A 355 -11.49 21.93 -3.29
N TRP A 356 -11.49 21.30 -2.13
CA TRP A 356 -12.65 21.27 -1.23
C TRP A 356 -13.05 22.67 -0.77
N PHE A 357 -12.09 23.46 -0.26
CA PHE A 357 -12.36 24.79 0.24
C PHE A 357 -12.65 25.81 -0.85
N GLU A 358 -12.10 25.62 -2.04
CA GLU A 358 -12.32 26.53 -3.17
C GLU A 358 -13.52 26.13 -4.05
N GLY A 359 -14.21 25.07 -3.71
CA GLY A 359 -15.35 24.57 -4.51
C GLY A 359 -14.96 24.04 -5.88
N ARG A 360 -13.71 23.63 -6.06
CA ARG A 360 -13.23 23.01 -7.29
C ARG A 360 -13.39 21.50 -7.24
N PRO A 361 -13.59 20.82 -8.36
CA PRO A 361 -13.66 19.36 -8.39
C PRO A 361 -12.37 18.74 -7.90
N ILE A 362 -12.49 17.73 -7.03
CA ILE A 362 -11.38 16.85 -6.66
C ILE A 362 -11.07 15.95 -7.87
N ARG A 363 -9.81 15.60 -8.08
CA ARG A 363 -9.43 14.68 -9.16
C ARG A 363 -10.29 13.43 -9.10
N GLU A 364 -10.75 12.99 -10.27
CA GLU A 364 -11.65 11.85 -10.39
C GLU A 364 -11.05 10.58 -9.75
N ASP A 365 -9.75 10.35 -9.94
CA ASP A 365 -9.09 9.17 -9.39
C ASP A 365 -8.86 9.23 -7.87
N TYR A 366 -9.06 10.39 -7.23
CA TYR A 366 -8.98 10.52 -5.79
C TYR A 366 -10.33 10.34 -5.09
N VAL A 367 -11.42 10.46 -5.79
CA VAL A 367 -12.76 10.37 -5.21
C VAL A 367 -13.19 8.92 -5.11
N ILE A 368 -13.66 8.52 -3.93
CA ILE A 368 -14.17 7.16 -3.65
C ILE A 368 -15.69 7.20 -3.48
N VAL A 369 -16.20 8.14 -2.69
CA VAL A 369 -17.64 8.34 -2.49
C VAL A 369 -17.93 9.82 -2.67
N ASP A 370 -18.91 10.15 -3.51
CA ASP A 370 -19.41 11.51 -3.69
C ASP A 370 -20.83 11.47 -4.21
N GLY A 371 -21.66 12.44 -3.78
CA GLY A 371 -23.04 12.51 -4.22
C GLY A 371 -23.90 11.31 -3.82
N GLY A 372 -23.56 10.65 -2.71
CA GLY A 372 -24.33 9.52 -2.19
C GLY A 372 -24.09 8.19 -2.92
N LYS A 373 -22.96 8.04 -3.61
CA LYS A 373 -22.61 6.82 -4.35
C LYS A 373 -21.11 6.66 -4.47
N LEU A 374 -20.66 5.45 -4.82
CA LEU A 374 -19.28 5.25 -5.26
C LEU A 374 -19.06 6.10 -6.52
N ALA A 375 -17.99 6.83 -6.57
CA ALA A 375 -17.71 7.79 -7.63
C ALA A 375 -16.22 7.83 -7.95
N GLY A 376 -15.90 8.29 -9.17
CA GLY A 376 -14.52 8.41 -9.61
C GLY A 376 -13.86 7.08 -9.97
N THR A 377 -12.69 7.16 -10.59
CA THR A 377 -11.93 5.97 -11.01
C THR A 377 -11.27 5.27 -9.82
N GLY A 378 -10.96 6.00 -8.74
CA GLY A 378 -10.43 5.42 -7.50
C GLY A 378 -11.39 4.43 -6.85
N ALA A 379 -12.69 4.64 -7.02
CA ALA A 379 -13.73 3.79 -6.46
C ALA A 379 -13.77 2.38 -7.05
N LEU A 380 -13.11 2.14 -8.18
CA LEU A 380 -13.07 0.82 -8.82
C LEU A 380 -12.40 -0.25 -7.93
N SER A 381 -11.59 0.16 -6.96
CA SER A 381 -10.96 -0.75 -6.01
C SER A 381 -11.88 -1.16 -4.85
N TYR A 382 -13.08 -0.58 -4.76
CA TYR A 382 -14.00 -0.80 -3.65
C TYR A 382 -15.34 -1.32 -4.12
N THR A 383 -16.02 -2.04 -3.22
CA THR A 383 -17.39 -2.51 -3.45
C THR A 383 -18.26 -2.11 -2.30
N VAL A 384 -19.54 -1.85 -2.60
CA VAL A 384 -20.56 -1.59 -1.59
C VAL A 384 -21.66 -2.61 -1.80
N LEU A 385 -22.10 -3.23 -0.68
CA LEU A 385 -23.22 -4.14 -0.74
C LEU A 385 -24.46 -3.33 -1.04
N GLU A 386 -25.06 -3.62 -2.15
CA GLU A 386 -26.34 -3.07 -2.48
C GLU A 386 -27.40 -4.10 -2.12
N HIS A 387 -28.51 -3.61 -1.59
CA HIS A 387 -29.51 -4.51 -1.03
C HIS A 387 -30.25 -5.35 -2.06
N HIS A 388 -30.01 -5.11 -3.31
CA HIS A 388 -30.72 -5.78 -4.39
C HIS A 388 -29.76 -6.44 -5.34
N HIS A 389 -28.68 -6.86 -4.78
CA HIS A 389 -27.71 -7.11 -5.63
C HIS A 389 -27.04 -8.28 -5.58
N HIS A 390 -26.70 -8.79 -5.89
CA HIS A 390 -26.54 -9.14 -6.95
C HIS A 390 -25.32 -8.99 -7.63
N HIS A 391 -24.45 -8.57 -7.25
CA HIS A 391 -23.33 -8.44 -7.74
C HIS A 391 -22.36 -9.32 -7.22
N HIS A 392 -22.36 -10.40 -7.22
CA HIS A 392 -21.38 -11.30 -6.68
C HIS A 392 -20.58 -11.98 -7.77
#